data_c5cc9f3dec681f030b9869a4a93bf043
#
_entry.id   c5cc9f3dec681f030b9869a4a93bf043
#
_cell.length_a   1.000
_cell.length_b   1.000
_cell.length_c   1.000
_cell.angle_alpha   90.00
_cell.angle_beta   90.00
_cell.angle_gamma   90.00
#
_symmetry.space_group_name_H-M   'P 1'
#
loop_
_entity.id
_entity.type
_entity.pdbx_description
1 polymer ?
#
loop_
_entity_poly.entity_id
_entity_poly.type
_entity_poly.pdbx_seq_one_letter_code
_entity_poly.pdbx_strand_id
1 'polypeptide(L)'
;RMTGLFDLTTEQLEKLKSEAPTFWAKLDGDVRDYLDKIIEGEERIEEIHNQINKQLTQTTFDSVYSNFIDTLMDMKASSKDAAEDISEYFMQAMLSEQIGTLYQDKLKKWYEKFAKGMEDGSLTESERNALNSEYMGYIEEAMKLRDELAAATGYDKISQESTSQSASSKG
;
A
#
# COMPACT_ATOMS: atom_id res chain seq x y z
N ARG A 1 5.27 -14.75 15.45
CA ARG A 1 5.90 -13.43 15.31
C ARG A 1 5.68 -12.60 16.58
N MET A 2 6.64 -11.78 16.96
CA MET A 2 6.51 -10.87 18.08
C MET A 2 5.44 -9.82 17.81
N THR A 3 4.71 -9.43 18.86
CA THR A 3 3.77 -8.32 18.81
C THR A 3 4.53 -7.03 18.49
N GLY A 4 3.99 -6.19 17.62
CA GLY A 4 4.59 -4.91 17.29
C GLY A 4 4.57 -3.94 18.50
N LEU A 5 5.49 -3.00 18.50
CA LEU A 5 5.63 -2.02 19.59
C LEU A 5 4.35 -1.24 19.85
N PHE A 6 3.60 -0.91 18.80
CA PHE A 6 2.37 -0.14 18.91
C PHE A 6 1.20 -0.95 19.47
N ASP A 7 1.34 -2.28 19.53
CA ASP A 7 0.33 -3.16 20.09
C ASP A 7 0.58 -3.46 21.58
N LEU A 8 1.72 -3.05 22.11
CA LEU A 8 2.05 -3.28 23.52
C LEU A 8 1.24 -2.36 24.44
N THR A 9 0.92 -2.87 25.63
CA THR A 9 0.29 -2.04 26.66
C THR A 9 1.30 -1.04 27.21
N THR A 10 0.80 -0.01 27.90
CA THR A 10 1.66 0.98 28.55
C THR A 10 2.63 0.30 29.53
N GLU A 11 2.15 -0.67 30.30
CA GLU A 11 3.00 -1.41 31.23
C GLU A 11 4.10 -2.20 30.53
N GLN A 12 3.76 -2.84 29.42
CA GLN A 12 4.75 -3.56 28.60
C GLN A 12 5.79 -2.61 28.01
N LEU A 13 5.38 -1.42 27.58
CA LEU A 13 6.30 -0.41 27.07
C LEU A 13 7.26 0.09 28.15
N GLU A 14 6.75 0.37 29.34
CA GLU A 14 7.59 0.79 30.47
C GLU A 14 8.62 -0.27 30.80
N LYS A 15 8.20 -1.54 30.84
CA LYS A 15 9.08 -2.67 31.11
C LYS A 15 10.16 -2.80 30.02
N LEU A 16 9.77 -2.67 28.75
CA LEU A 16 10.70 -2.73 27.64
C LEU A 16 11.75 -1.62 27.74
N LYS A 17 11.32 -0.39 28.01
CA LYS A 17 12.23 0.74 28.17
C LYS A 17 13.23 0.53 29.30
N SER A 18 12.78 0.01 30.45
CA SER A 18 13.64 -0.20 31.60
C SER A 18 14.56 -1.40 31.47
N GLU A 19 14.11 -2.48 30.84
CA GLU A 19 14.86 -3.74 30.73
C GLU A 19 15.73 -3.82 29.47
N ALA A 20 15.40 -3.07 28.41
CA ALA A 20 16.13 -3.06 27.16
C ALA A 20 16.49 -1.63 26.73
N PRO A 21 17.26 -0.88 27.54
CA PRO A 21 17.53 0.53 27.25
C PRO A 21 18.34 0.73 25.97
N THR A 22 19.22 -0.22 25.63
CA THR A 22 20.00 -0.14 24.39
C THR A 22 19.10 -0.27 23.16
N PHE A 23 18.18 -1.22 23.21
CA PHE A 23 17.18 -1.37 22.15
C PHE A 23 16.33 -0.11 22.03
N TRP A 24 15.83 0.40 23.16
CA TRP A 24 15.02 1.61 23.18
C TRP A 24 15.74 2.80 22.56
N ALA A 25 17.02 2.97 22.89
CA ALA A 25 17.84 4.06 22.37
C ALA A 25 18.06 3.97 20.86
N LYS A 26 17.98 2.78 20.28
CA LYS A 26 18.13 2.57 18.83
C LYS A 26 16.87 2.80 18.03
N LEU A 27 15.73 2.97 18.68
CA LEU A 27 14.51 3.29 17.98
C LEU A 27 14.62 4.68 17.33
N ASP A 28 13.91 4.85 16.22
CA ASP A 28 13.79 6.16 15.59
C ASP A 28 13.29 7.19 16.60
N GLY A 29 13.81 8.43 16.53
CA GLY A 29 13.49 9.48 17.50
C GLY A 29 12.01 9.77 17.62
N ASP A 30 11.28 9.78 16.50
CA ASP A 30 9.84 10.05 16.51
C ASP A 30 9.06 8.88 17.10
N VAL A 31 9.52 7.65 16.86
CA VAL A 31 8.93 6.45 17.47
C VAL A 31 9.11 6.51 18.98
N ARG A 32 10.33 6.80 19.45
CA ARG A 32 10.61 6.92 20.89
C ARG A 32 9.74 8.00 21.54
N ASP A 33 9.66 9.16 20.93
CA ASP A 33 8.87 10.27 21.45
C ASP A 33 7.40 9.90 21.57
N TYR A 34 6.86 9.23 20.57
CA TYR A 34 5.47 8.75 20.59
C TYR A 34 5.26 7.73 21.73
N LEU A 35 6.16 6.75 21.84
CA LEU A 35 6.05 5.71 22.85
C LEU A 35 6.23 6.29 24.26
N ASP A 36 7.15 7.26 24.42
CA ASP A 36 7.33 7.95 25.69
C ASP A 36 6.05 8.70 26.10
N LYS A 37 5.36 9.32 25.16
CA LYS A 37 4.07 10.00 25.42
C LYS A 37 2.99 9.00 25.85
N ILE A 38 2.96 7.82 25.24
CA ILE A 38 2.02 6.75 25.64
C ILE A 38 2.32 6.31 27.06
N ILE A 39 3.60 6.15 27.43
CA ILE A 39 4.02 5.80 28.79
C ILE A 39 3.58 6.89 29.78
N GLU A 40 3.62 8.15 29.36
CA GLU A 40 3.17 9.28 30.17
C GLU A 40 1.65 9.40 30.27
N GLY A 41 0.89 8.54 29.57
CA GLY A 41 -0.55 8.50 29.66
C GLY A 41 -1.31 9.22 28.56
N GLU A 42 -0.63 9.67 27.52
CA GLU A 42 -1.30 10.32 26.39
C GLU A 42 -2.07 9.31 25.54
N GLU A 43 -3.15 9.76 24.93
CA GLU A 43 -3.95 8.92 24.06
C GLU A 43 -3.20 8.57 22.78
N ARG A 44 -3.48 7.37 22.24
CA ARG A 44 -2.93 6.93 20.97
C ARG A 44 -3.73 7.58 19.83
N ILE A 45 -3.14 8.56 19.20
CA ILE A 45 -3.77 9.33 18.12
C ILE A 45 -3.39 8.70 16.78
N GLU A 46 -4.40 8.35 15.98
CA GLU A 46 -4.20 7.70 14.69
C GLU A 46 -3.29 8.50 13.76
N GLU A 47 -3.42 9.82 13.75
CA GLU A 47 -2.60 10.70 12.93
C GLU A 47 -1.11 10.57 13.27
N ILE A 48 -0.78 10.52 14.56
CA ILE A 48 0.61 10.34 15.01
C ILE A 48 1.11 8.95 14.60
N HIS A 49 0.27 7.94 14.76
CA HIS A 49 0.59 6.58 14.33
C HIS A 49 0.91 6.54 12.82
N ASN A 50 0.10 7.21 12.01
CA ASN A 50 0.32 7.28 10.57
C ASN A 50 1.62 8.00 10.21
N GLN A 51 1.98 9.06 10.92
CA GLN A 51 3.24 9.76 10.72
C GLN A 51 4.44 8.88 11.05
N ILE A 52 4.34 8.09 12.12
CA ILE A 52 5.39 7.16 12.52
C ILE A 52 5.53 6.05 11.48
N ASN A 53 4.43 5.50 11.00
CA ASN A 53 4.45 4.49 9.94
C ASN A 53 5.11 5.03 8.68
N LYS A 54 4.84 6.28 8.33
CA LYS A 54 5.49 6.95 7.20
C LYS A 54 7.01 7.00 7.39
N GLN A 55 7.47 7.33 8.58
CA GLN A 55 8.90 7.38 8.86
C GLN A 55 9.55 6.01 8.83
N LEU A 56 8.89 5.01 9.39
CA LEU A 56 9.39 3.64 9.40
C LEU A 56 9.52 3.05 7.99
N THR A 57 8.51 3.29 7.15
CA THR A 57 8.43 2.68 5.81
C THR A 57 8.98 3.55 4.70
N GLN A 58 9.21 4.84 4.96
CA GLN A 58 9.58 5.86 3.98
C GLN A 58 8.53 6.03 2.89
N THR A 59 7.31 5.61 3.15
CA THR A 59 6.17 5.78 2.23
C THR A 59 4.88 5.95 3.03
N THR A 60 3.80 6.29 2.36
CA THR A 60 2.48 6.43 2.98
C THR A 60 1.55 5.36 2.45
N PHE A 61 0.46 5.10 3.18
CA PHE A 61 -0.59 4.22 2.67
C PHE A 61 -1.16 4.75 1.36
N ASP A 62 -1.36 6.06 1.24
CA ASP A 62 -1.88 6.67 0.01
C ASP A 62 -0.97 6.39 -1.18
N SER A 63 0.35 6.45 -0.98
CA SER A 63 1.31 6.12 -2.03
C SER A 63 1.26 4.64 -2.40
N VAL A 64 1.15 3.75 -1.41
CA VAL A 64 1.01 2.31 -1.65
C VAL A 64 -0.25 2.03 -2.45
N TYR A 65 -1.36 2.64 -2.05
CA TYR A 65 -2.65 2.48 -2.73
C TYR A 65 -2.59 3.01 -4.16
N SER A 66 -2.03 4.20 -4.36
CA SER A 66 -1.86 4.78 -5.69
C SER A 66 -1.01 3.89 -6.60
N ASN A 67 0.09 3.35 -6.07
CA ASN A 67 0.95 2.43 -6.83
C ASN A 67 0.21 1.15 -7.21
N PHE A 68 -0.65 0.66 -6.32
CA PHE A 68 -1.48 -0.51 -6.60
C PHE A 68 -2.44 -0.22 -7.76
N ILE A 69 -3.12 0.92 -7.72
CA ILE A 69 -4.03 1.35 -8.80
C ILE A 69 -3.27 1.51 -10.12
N ASP A 70 -2.11 2.17 -10.08
CA ASP A 70 -1.27 2.38 -11.27
C ASP A 70 -0.82 1.05 -11.88
N THR A 71 -0.54 0.06 -11.04
CA THR A 71 -0.16 -1.27 -11.51
C THR A 71 -1.33 -2.00 -12.18
N LEU A 72 -2.56 -1.74 -11.74
CA LEU A 72 -3.75 -2.33 -12.36
C LEU A 72 -4.05 -1.70 -13.72
N MET A 73 -3.59 -0.49 -13.96
CA MET A 73 -3.71 0.15 -15.26
C MET A 73 -2.64 -0.40 -16.20
N ASP A 74 -2.93 -0.39 -17.49
CA ASP A 74 -1.90 -0.67 -18.48
C ASP A 74 -0.78 0.36 -18.31
N MET A 75 0.45 -0.09 -18.29
CA MET A 75 1.62 0.80 -18.13
C MET A 75 1.66 1.91 -19.17
N LYS A 76 1.14 1.66 -20.35
CA LYS A 76 1.07 2.66 -21.43
C LYS A 76 0.02 3.72 -21.16
N ALA A 77 -1.03 3.37 -20.41
CA ALA A 77 -2.15 4.25 -20.10
C ALA A 77 -2.07 4.81 -18.68
N SER A 78 -1.04 4.49 -17.92
CA SER A 78 -0.88 4.97 -16.54
C SER A 78 -0.66 6.49 -16.47
N SER A 79 -0.20 7.09 -17.58
CA SER A 79 -0.07 8.53 -17.71
C SER A 79 -1.11 9.02 -18.73
N LYS A 80 -1.83 10.08 -18.36
CA LYS A 80 -2.80 10.71 -19.25
C LYS A 80 -2.15 11.16 -20.58
N ASP A 81 -0.90 11.64 -20.51
CA ASP A 81 -0.18 12.12 -21.67
C ASP A 81 0.36 10.98 -22.54
N ALA A 82 0.56 9.80 -21.95
CA ALA A 82 1.03 8.62 -22.67
C ALA A 82 -0.10 7.82 -23.32
N ALA A 83 -1.35 8.04 -22.91
CA ALA A 83 -2.50 7.35 -23.47
C ALA A 83 -2.80 7.88 -24.89
N GLU A 84 -2.94 6.97 -25.84
CA GLU A 84 -3.31 7.34 -27.22
C GLU A 84 -4.73 7.88 -27.29
N ASP A 85 -5.62 7.36 -26.45
CA ASP A 85 -7.01 7.76 -26.35
C ASP A 85 -7.32 8.13 -24.90
N ILE A 86 -7.69 9.37 -24.70
CA ILE A 86 -8.00 9.89 -23.37
C ILE A 86 -9.22 9.20 -22.75
N SER A 87 -10.19 8.79 -23.57
CA SER A 87 -11.35 8.03 -23.11
C SER A 87 -10.92 6.69 -22.54
N GLU A 88 -10.01 6.01 -23.23
CA GLU A 88 -9.45 4.74 -22.78
C GLU A 88 -8.73 4.91 -21.44
N TYR A 89 -7.95 5.95 -21.31
CA TYR A 89 -7.26 6.27 -20.06
C TYR A 89 -8.26 6.37 -18.89
N PHE A 90 -9.29 7.20 -19.06
CA PHE A 90 -10.27 7.41 -17.98
C PHE A 90 -11.09 6.17 -17.67
N MET A 91 -11.41 5.37 -18.66
CA MET A 91 -12.15 4.11 -18.44
C MET A 91 -11.28 3.08 -17.70
N GLN A 92 -10.02 2.96 -18.06
CA GLN A 92 -9.09 2.10 -17.34
C GLN A 92 -8.87 2.57 -15.90
N ALA A 93 -8.74 3.88 -15.72
CA ALA A 93 -8.62 4.46 -14.39
C ALA A 93 -9.85 4.15 -13.53
N MET A 94 -11.04 4.28 -14.10
CA MET A 94 -12.29 3.99 -13.41
C MET A 94 -12.37 2.51 -13.00
N LEU A 95 -12.07 1.60 -13.91
CA LEU A 95 -12.05 0.17 -13.61
C LEU A 95 -11.03 -0.17 -12.54
N SER A 96 -9.83 0.38 -12.66
CA SER A 96 -8.76 0.15 -11.70
C SER A 96 -9.13 0.65 -10.31
N GLU A 97 -9.76 1.81 -10.21
CA GLU A 97 -10.24 2.34 -8.93
C GLU A 97 -11.34 1.48 -8.32
N GLN A 98 -12.29 1.02 -9.13
CA GLN A 98 -13.37 0.15 -8.64
C GLN A 98 -12.81 -1.16 -8.09
N ILE A 99 -11.88 -1.76 -8.80
CA ILE A 99 -11.22 -2.99 -8.32
C ILE A 99 -10.34 -2.66 -7.11
N GLY A 100 -9.60 -1.56 -7.16
CA GLY A 100 -8.71 -1.14 -6.07
C GLY A 100 -9.42 -0.99 -4.73
N THR A 101 -10.66 -0.48 -4.73
CA THR A 101 -11.43 -0.33 -3.48
C THR A 101 -11.66 -1.65 -2.77
N LEU A 102 -11.73 -2.76 -3.51
CA LEU A 102 -11.89 -4.09 -2.91
C LEU A 102 -10.65 -4.52 -2.11
N TYR A 103 -9.50 -3.94 -2.40
CA TYR A 103 -8.22 -4.28 -1.77
C TYR A 103 -7.75 -3.24 -0.76
N GLN A 104 -8.53 -2.17 -0.56
CA GLN A 104 -8.11 -1.07 0.31
C GLN A 104 -7.79 -1.54 1.72
N ASP A 105 -8.67 -2.33 2.34
CA ASP A 105 -8.45 -2.85 3.69
C ASP A 105 -7.28 -3.83 3.74
N LYS A 106 -7.16 -4.69 2.74
CA LYS A 106 -6.05 -5.65 2.65
C LYS A 106 -4.71 -4.94 2.50
N LEU A 107 -4.66 -3.89 1.68
CA LEU A 107 -3.46 -3.09 1.49
C LEU A 107 -3.10 -2.29 2.74
N LYS A 108 -4.11 -1.81 3.47
CA LYS A 108 -3.87 -1.13 4.74
C LYS A 108 -3.24 -2.07 5.76
N LYS A 109 -3.75 -3.29 5.87
CA LYS A 109 -3.17 -4.31 6.74
C LYS A 109 -1.76 -4.69 6.29
N TRP A 110 -1.54 -4.77 4.99
CA TRP A 110 -0.22 -5.02 4.42
C TRP A 110 0.76 -3.92 4.80
N TYR A 111 0.34 -2.67 4.68
CA TYR A 111 1.16 -1.51 5.03
C TYR A 111 1.50 -1.52 6.54
N GLU A 112 0.54 -1.87 7.39
CA GLU A 112 0.78 -2.00 8.84
C GLU A 112 1.80 -3.10 9.14
N LYS A 113 1.73 -4.22 8.45
CA LYS A 113 2.73 -5.29 8.58
C LYS A 113 4.11 -4.82 8.17
N PHE A 114 4.20 -4.04 7.10
CA PHE A 114 5.44 -3.45 6.64
C PHE A 114 6.03 -2.54 7.73
N ALA A 115 5.21 -1.66 8.27
CA ALA A 115 5.64 -0.76 9.34
C ALA A 115 6.12 -1.53 10.58
N LYS A 116 5.39 -2.56 11.01
CA LYS A 116 5.80 -3.41 12.13
C LYS A 116 7.13 -4.08 11.89
N GLY A 117 7.34 -4.56 10.67
CA GLY A 117 8.60 -5.18 10.30
C GLY A 117 9.78 -4.22 10.35
N MET A 118 9.53 -2.93 10.15
CA MET A 118 10.56 -1.89 10.16
C MET A 118 10.85 -1.30 11.54
N GLU A 119 10.11 -1.68 12.57
CA GLU A 119 10.28 -1.12 13.91
C GLU A 119 11.69 -1.30 14.48
N ASP A 120 12.38 -2.37 14.09
CA ASP A 120 13.76 -2.63 14.50
C ASP A 120 14.81 -2.10 13.51
N GLY A 121 14.38 -1.33 12.52
CA GLY A 121 15.26 -0.66 11.55
C GLY A 121 15.36 -1.33 10.19
N SER A 122 15.01 -2.61 10.05
CA SER A 122 15.07 -3.32 8.78
C SER A 122 14.19 -4.55 8.75
N LEU A 123 13.75 -4.92 7.55
CA LEU A 123 13.04 -6.18 7.35
C LEU A 123 14.02 -7.35 7.28
N THR A 124 13.66 -8.47 7.87
CA THR A 124 14.37 -9.73 7.61
C THR A 124 14.06 -10.18 6.18
N GLU A 125 14.90 -11.08 5.64
CA GLU A 125 14.66 -11.66 4.33
C GLU A 125 13.30 -12.36 4.27
N SER A 126 12.95 -13.10 5.32
CA SER A 126 11.66 -13.79 5.42
C SER A 126 10.49 -12.80 5.41
N GLU A 127 10.59 -11.72 6.17
CA GLU A 127 9.55 -10.69 6.22
C GLU A 127 9.39 -10.00 4.85
N ARG A 128 10.50 -9.68 4.20
CA ARG A 128 10.49 -9.05 2.88
C ARG A 128 9.83 -9.96 1.85
N ASN A 129 10.21 -11.23 1.84
CA ASN A 129 9.65 -12.21 0.91
C ASN A 129 8.14 -12.39 1.12
N ALA A 130 7.70 -12.47 2.39
CA ALA A 130 6.29 -12.61 2.72
C ALA A 130 5.48 -11.39 2.28
N LEU A 131 5.98 -10.18 2.53
CA LEU A 131 5.31 -8.95 2.12
C LEU A 131 5.23 -8.84 0.60
N ASN A 132 6.31 -9.18 -0.09
CA ASN A 132 6.36 -9.15 -1.54
C ASN A 132 5.37 -10.15 -2.15
N SER A 133 5.34 -11.38 -1.64
CA SER A 133 4.41 -12.40 -2.13
C SER A 133 2.95 -12.01 -1.90
N GLU A 134 2.65 -11.44 -0.75
CA GLU A 134 1.28 -10.99 -0.44
C GLU A 134 0.86 -9.86 -1.40
N TYR A 135 1.70 -8.86 -1.59
CA TYR A 135 1.41 -7.74 -2.47
C TYR A 135 1.22 -8.19 -3.92
N MET A 136 2.12 -9.02 -4.42
CA MET A 136 2.03 -9.56 -5.79
C MET A 136 0.81 -10.44 -5.97
N GLY A 137 0.42 -11.18 -4.94
CA GLY A 137 -0.81 -11.97 -4.94
C GLY A 137 -2.04 -11.10 -5.10
N TYR A 138 -2.10 -9.97 -4.40
CA TYR A 138 -3.21 -9.02 -4.55
C TYR A 138 -3.25 -8.42 -5.96
N ILE A 139 -2.10 -8.09 -6.53
CA ILE A 139 -2.02 -7.57 -7.89
C ILE A 139 -2.57 -8.58 -8.90
N GLU A 140 -2.14 -9.85 -8.79
CA GLU A 140 -2.62 -10.91 -9.70
C GLU A 140 -4.12 -11.12 -9.62
N GLU A 141 -4.66 -11.19 -8.39
CA GLU A 141 -6.10 -11.30 -8.18
C GLU A 141 -6.86 -10.11 -8.75
N ALA A 142 -6.36 -8.92 -8.48
CA ALA A 142 -6.99 -7.67 -8.91
C ALA A 142 -6.99 -7.56 -10.44
N MET A 143 -5.91 -7.97 -11.09
CA MET A 143 -5.83 -7.96 -12.56
C MET A 143 -6.84 -8.90 -13.18
N LYS A 144 -7.03 -10.08 -12.61
CA LYS A 144 -8.05 -11.04 -13.07
C LYS A 144 -9.45 -10.45 -12.91
N LEU A 145 -9.73 -9.82 -11.78
CA LEU A 145 -11.03 -9.17 -11.55
C LEU A 145 -11.25 -8.00 -12.51
N ARG A 146 -10.21 -7.22 -12.77
CA ARG A 146 -10.28 -6.12 -13.72
C ARG A 146 -10.62 -6.63 -15.12
N ASP A 147 -9.95 -7.68 -15.57
CA ASP A 147 -10.18 -8.26 -16.90
C ASP A 147 -11.60 -8.84 -17.00
N GLU A 148 -12.07 -9.50 -15.94
CA GLU A 148 -13.42 -10.03 -15.87
C GLU A 148 -14.46 -8.91 -15.94
N LEU A 149 -14.24 -7.83 -15.21
CA LEU A 149 -15.12 -6.67 -15.22
C LEU A 149 -15.10 -5.97 -16.58
N ALA A 150 -13.94 -5.84 -17.20
CA ALA A 150 -13.81 -5.26 -18.52
C ALA A 150 -14.58 -6.06 -19.57
N ALA A 151 -14.49 -7.37 -19.51
CA ALA A 151 -15.25 -8.27 -20.42
C ALA A 151 -16.75 -8.15 -20.18
N ALA A 152 -17.18 -8.12 -18.92
CA ALA A 152 -18.60 -8.05 -18.56
C ALA A 152 -19.25 -6.72 -18.95
N THR A 153 -18.48 -5.63 -18.92
CA THR A 153 -18.98 -4.31 -19.28
C THR A 153 -18.78 -3.98 -20.77
N GLY A 154 -18.12 -4.86 -21.52
CA GLY A 154 -17.80 -4.60 -22.92
C GLY A 154 -16.65 -3.63 -23.11
N TYR A 155 -15.96 -3.27 -22.06
CA TYR A 155 -14.88 -2.29 -22.07
C TYR A 155 -13.72 -2.68 -22.99
N ASP A 156 -13.31 -3.94 -22.93
CA ASP A 156 -12.24 -4.47 -23.76
C ASP A 156 -12.57 -4.40 -25.25
N LYS A 157 -13.85 -4.59 -25.61
CA LYS A 157 -14.32 -4.47 -26.99
C LYS A 157 -14.27 -3.02 -27.47
N ILE A 158 -14.64 -2.07 -26.61
CA ILE A 158 -14.57 -0.62 -26.95
C ILE A 158 -13.11 -0.25 -27.21
N SER A 159 -12.20 -0.71 -26.38
CA SER A 159 -10.77 -0.46 -26.53
C SER A 159 -10.23 -1.07 -27.83
N GLN A 160 -10.63 -2.31 -28.13
CA GLN A 160 -10.23 -3.00 -29.37
C GLN A 160 -10.81 -2.36 -30.61
N GLU A 161 -12.07 -1.97 -30.57
CA GLU A 161 -12.73 -1.28 -31.68
C GLU A 161 -12.06 0.07 -31.96
N SER A 162 -11.72 0.82 -30.92
CA SER A 162 -11.01 2.09 -31.03
C SER A 162 -9.65 1.89 -31.72
N THR A 163 -8.91 0.87 -31.31
CA THR A 163 -7.62 0.51 -31.92
C THR A 163 -7.79 0.07 -33.37
N SER A 164 -8.79 -0.75 -33.65
CA SER A 164 -9.08 -1.23 -35.01
C SER A 164 -9.48 -0.09 -35.92
N GLN A 165 -10.32 0.84 -35.46
CA GLN A 165 -10.73 2.01 -36.22
C GLN A 165 -9.55 2.93 -36.51
N SER A 166 -8.66 3.16 -35.57
CA SER A 166 -7.45 3.90 -35.75
C SER A 166 -6.57 3.27 -36.84
N ALA A 167 -6.41 1.96 -36.81
CA ALA A 167 -5.63 1.21 -37.78
C ALA A 167 -6.26 1.28 -39.15
N SER A 168 -7.58 1.17 -39.28
CA SER A 168 -8.28 1.22 -40.58
C SER A 168 -8.35 2.63 -41.16
N SER A 169 -8.36 3.68 -40.32
CA SER A 169 -8.34 5.05 -40.80
C SER A 169 -6.99 5.45 -41.36
N LYS A 170 -5.94 4.73 -41.08
CA LYS A 170 -4.59 4.94 -41.61
C LYS A 170 -4.35 4.19 -42.95
N GLY A 171 -5.21 3.29 -43.24
CA GLY A 171 -5.18 2.54 -44.51
C GLY A 171 -5.96 3.25 -45.55
#